data_5879a8235dc20f25acd0bb04ec2fbdc2
#
_entry.id   5879a8235dc20f25acd0bb04ec2fbdc2
#
_cell.length_a   1.000
_cell.length_b   1.000
_cell.length_c   1.000
_cell.angle_alpha   90.00
_cell.angle_beta   90.00
_cell.angle_gamma   90.00
#
_symmetry.space_group_name_H-M   'P 1'
#
loop_
_entity.id
_entity.type
_entity.pdbx_description
1 polymer ?
#
loop_
_entity_poly.entity_id
_entity_poly.type
_entity_poly.pdbx_seq_one_letter_code
_entity_poly.pdbx_strand_id
1 'polypeptide(L)'
;MRRLFVTAFMAVLLPVFVGFAGGAATANAFSRPGLPVEYLMVPSASMGRDIKVEFQSGGPNSPAVYLLDGLRAQDDFNGWDINTQAFEWYLNSGLSVVMPVGGQSSFYSDWYKPACGDNGCQTYKWETFLTQELPAYLSDQRQVKPTGDAAVGLSMAGSAALTLAIYHPQQFIYAGSLSGFLNPSEGSWPFLINISMGNAGGYKANDMWGATEDPNSAWKRNDPMVNIQKLVANGTRIWIYCGNGTPSELGGDNLPAKFLEGLTIRTNRTFQDNYIAAGGKNGVFNFPDDGTHDWPYWGAQLQAMKPDLQRVLGATATS
;
A
#
# COMPACT_ATOMS: atom_id res chain seq x y z
N MET A 1 -26.26 -11.41 19.40
CA MET A 1 -25.90 -10.79 18.11
C MET A 1 -24.39 -10.88 17.77
N ARG A 2 -23.43 -10.64 18.70
CA ARG A 2 -21.98 -10.73 18.42
C ARG A 2 -21.49 -12.10 17.88
N ARG A 3 -22.02 -13.23 18.37
CA ARG A 3 -21.59 -14.59 17.96
C ARG A 3 -22.06 -15.00 16.55
N LEU A 4 -23.20 -14.51 16.10
CA LEU A 4 -23.74 -14.80 14.76
C LEU A 4 -22.96 -14.06 13.65
N PHE A 5 -22.48 -12.84 13.93
CA PHE A 5 -21.66 -12.08 12.98
C PHE A 5 -20.28 -12.71 12.74
N VAL A 6 -19.66 -13.24 13.79
CA VAL A 6 -18.34 -13.91 13.68
C VAL A 6 -18.45 -15.20 12.86
N THR A 7 -19.54 -15.97 13.04
CA THR A 7 -19.74 -17.24 12.31
C THR A 7 -20.06 -16.99 10.82
N ALA A 8 -20.86 -15.97 10.52
CA ALA A 8 -21.13 -15.58 9.13
C ALA A 8 -19.88 -15.02 8.42
N PHE A 9 -19.02 -14.33 9.16
CA PHE A 9 -17.78 -13.79 8.65
C PHE A 9 -16.77 -14.89 8.28
N MET A 10 -16.66 -15.93 9.11
CA MET A 10 -15.82 -17.10 8.82
C MET A 10 -16.30 -17.87 7.58
N ALA A 11 -17.63 -18.04 7.42
CA ALA A 11 -18.19 -18.78 6.30
C ALA A 11 -18.00 -18.09 4.93
N VAL A 12 -17.83 -16.76 4.93
CA VAL A 12 -17.63 -15.97 3.71
C VAL A 12 -16.15 -15.77 3.39
N LEU A 13 -15.27 -15.75 4.41
CA LEU A 13 -13.81 -15.63 4.17
C LEU A 13 -13.16 -16.94 3.72
N LEU A 14 -13.69 -18.10 4.12
CA LEU A 14 -13.14 -19.40 3.72
C LEU A 14 -13.10 -19.63 2.20
N PRO A 15 -14.15 -19.33 1.42
CA PRO A 15 -14.09 -19.45 -0.04
C PRO A 15 -13.22 -18.40 -0.72
N VAL A 16 -13.01 -17.22 -0.10
CA VAL A 16 -12.17 -16.14 -0.61
C VAL A 16 -10.71 -16.57 -0.76
N PHE A 17 -10.27 -17.51 0.07
CA PHE A 17 -8.87 -17.91 0.14
C PHE A 17 -8.56 -19.24 -0.55
N VAL A 18 -9.57 -20.08 -0.85
CA VAL A 18 -9.37 -21.41 -1.46
C VAL A 18 -9.25 -21.35 -3.00
N GLY A 19 -9.67 -20.25 -3.63
CA GLY A 19 -9.70 -20.11 -5.09
C GLY A 19 -8.35 -19.77 -5.77
N PHE A 20 -7.27 -19.53 -5.00
CA PHE A 20 -5.96 -19.13 -5.54
C PHE A 20 -4.82 -20.11 -5.23
N ALA A 21 -5.12 -21.37 -4.96
CA ALA A 21 -4.12 -22.43 -5.01
C ALA A 21 -3.88 -22.84 -6.48
N GLY A 22 -3.62 -21.89 -7.34
CA GLY A 22 -3.05 -22.09 -8.67
C GLY A 22 -1.54 -21.96 -8.54
N GLY A 23 -0.80 -22.95 -9.06
CA GLY A 23 0.64 -23.03 -8.96
C GLY A 23 1.35 -21.72 -9.31
N ALA A 24 2.56 -21.56 -8.83
CA ALA A 24 3.45 -20.46 -9.13
C ALA A 24 3.66 -20.34 -10.67
N ALA A 25 2.71 -19.70 -11.34
CA ALA A 25 2.98 -19.10 -12.62
C ALA A 25 3.89 -17.92 -12.33
N THR A 26 5.10 -17.94 -12.84
CA THR A 26 5.98 -16.76 -12.85
C THR A 26 5.16 -15.61 -13.42
N ALA A 27 4.82 -14.66 -12.56
CA ALA A 27 4.15 -13.45 -13.01
C ALA A 27 5.10 -12.77 -14.00
N ASN A 28 4.62 -12.49 -15.20
CA ASN A 28 5.37 -11.69 -16.15
C ASN A 28 5.03 -10.24 -15.90
N ALA A 29 6.06 -9.40 -15.76
CA ALA A 29 5.89 -7.95 -15.71
C ALA A 29 5.04 -7.48 -16.91
N PHE A 30 4.13 -6.55 -16.66
CA PHE A 30 3.26 -5.99 -17.69
C PHE A 30 3.96 -4.89 -18.49
N SER A 31 5.05 -4.35 -17.96
CA SER A 31 5.85 -3.31 -18.62
C SER A 31 6.29 -3.78 -20.00
N ARG A 32 5.88 -3.03 -21.01
CA ARG A 32 6.17 -3.37 -22.41
C ARG A 32 7.66 -3.27 -22.71
N PRO A 33 8.21 -4.15 -23.58
CA PRO A 33 9.55 -4.00 -24.08
C PRO A 33 9.78 -2.60 -24.67
N GLY A 34 10.88 -1.95 -24.25
CA GLY A 34 11.25 -0.61 -24.71
C GLY A 34 10.89 0.53 -23.75
N LEU A 35 10.15 0.27 -22.66
CA LEU A 35 10.05 1.23 -21.57
C LEU A 35 11.38 1.33 -20.81
N PRO A 36 11.78 2.53 -20.35
CA PRO A 36 13.03 2.72 -19.61
C PRO A 36 12.89 2.29 -18.15
N VAL A 37 12.51 1.03 -17.93
CA VAL A 37 12.36 0.43 -16.59
C VAL A 37 13.65 -0.29 -16.23
N GLU A 38 14.20 0.04 -15.08
CA GLU A 38 15.38 -0.61 -14.50
C GLU A 38 14.95 -1.53 -13.34
N TYR A 39 15.64 -2.66 -13.21
CA TYR A 39 15.49 -3.59 -12.10
C TYR A 39 16.70 -3.45 -11.17
N LEU A 40 16.55 -2.65 -10.13
CA LEU A 40 17.62 -2.34 -9.19
C LEU A 40 17.67 -3.40 -8.08
N MET A 41 18.88 -3.78 -7.67
CA MET A 41 19.12 -4.57 -6.46
C MET A 41 19.70 -3.62 -5.41
N VAL A 42 18.84 -3.17 -4.51
CA VAL A 42 19.17 -2.14 -3.51
C VAL A 42 19.61 -2.82 -2.21
N PRO A 43 20.84 -2.64 -1.78
CA PRO A 43 21.30 -3.21 -0.52
C PRO A 43 20.49 -2.69 0.67
N SER A 44 20.01 -3.59 1.51
CA SER A 44 19.34 -3.28 2.77
C SER A 44 20.10 -3.87 3.93
N ALA A 45 20.84 -3.03 4.63
CA ALA A 45 21.59 -3.41 5.83
C ALA A 45 20.63 -3.83 6.95
N SER A 46 19.48 -3.14 7.07
CA SER A 46 18.46 -3.43 8.08
C SER A 46 17.77 -4.80 7.88
N MET A 47 17.64 -5.25 6.63
CA MET A 47 17.06 -6.56 6.30
C MET A 47 18.11 -7.63 6.01
N GLY A 48 19.38 -7.28 5.91
CA GLY A 48 20.50 -8.19 5.67
C GLY A 48 20.47 -8.85 4.28
N ARG A 49 19.85 -8.19 3.30
CA ARG A 49 19.73 -8.69 1.91
C ARG A 49 19.49 -7.54 0.94
N ASP A 50 19.70 -7.80 -0.35
CA ASP A 50 19.30 -6.87 -1.39
C ASP A 50 17.78 -6.95 -1.61
N ILE A 51 17.15 -5.80 -1.86
CA ILE A 51 15.74 -5.69 -2.21
C ILE A 51 15.65 -5.28 -3.68
N LYS A 52 14.92 -6.06 -4.46
CA LYS A 52 14.61 -5.69 -5.83
C LYS A 52 13.66 -4.48 -5.84
N VAL A 53 13.95 -3.51 -6.69
CA VAL A 53 13.11 -2.34 -6.92
C VAL A 53 12.96 -2.14 -8.43
N GLU A 54 11.75 -2.10 -8.92
CA GLU A 54 11.45 -1.70 -10.28
C GLU A 54 11.39 -0.18 -10.33
N PHE A 55 12.15 0.42 -11.23
CA PHE A 55 12.39 1.85 -11.25
C PHE A 55 12.26 2.43 -12.64
N GLN A 56 11.54 3.55 -12.77
CA GLN A 56 11.51 4.37 -13.97
C GLN A 56 11.86 5.81 -13.58
N SER A 57 12.90 6.36 -14.21
CA SER A 57 13.33 7.73 -13.94
C SER A 57 12.35 8.77 -14.47
N GLY A 58 12.02 9.77 -13.67
CA GLY A 58 11.32 10.99 -14.08
C GLY A 58 12.24 12.12 -14.54
N GLY A 59 13.55 11.84 -14.63
CA GLY A 59 14.58 12.82 -14.95
C GLY A 59 15.41 13.23 -13.70
N PRO A 60 16.50 13.96 -13.91
CA PRO A 60 17.35 14.41 -12.81
C PRO A 60 16.58 15.27 -11.79
N ASN A 61 16.83 15.02 -10.52
CA ASN A 61 16.19 15.73 -9.39
C ASN A 61 14.66 15.66 -9.39
N SER A 62 14.08 14.62 -10.02
CA SER A 62 12.64 14.36 -9.97
C SER A 62 12.20 13.87 -8.60
N PRO A 63 11.01 14.23 -8.14
CA PRO A 63 10.38 13.57 -7.01
C PRO A 63 9.91 12.17 -7.41
N ALA A 64 9.69 11.30 -6.41
CA ALA A 64 9.29 9.93 -6.64
C ALA A 64 7.85 9.64 -6.17
N VAL A 65 7.22 8.68 -6.85
CA VAL A 65 5.99 8.02 -6.42
C VAL A 65 6.32 6.57 -6.08
N TYR A 66 6.25 6.23 -4.81
CA TYR A 66 6.44 4.87 -4.31
C TYR A 66 5.11 4.12 -4.42
N LEU A 67 5.03 3.11 -5.27
CA LEU A 67 3.86 2.27 -5.47
C LEU A 67 3.99 0.99 -4.64
N LEU A 68 3.23 0.92 -3.56
CA LEU A 68 3.28 -0.15 -2.56
C LEU A 68 2.20 -1.20 -2.85
N ASP A 69 2.60 -2.46 -2.82
CA ASP A 69 1.76 -3.60 -3.17
C ASP A 69 0.81 -4.04 -2.04
N GLY A 70 -0.14 -4.90 -2.37
CA GLY A 70 -1.09 -5.47 -1.43
C GLY A 70 -0.54 -6.62 -0.58
N LEU A 71 -1.44 -7.27 0.17
CA LEU A 71 -1.10 -8.33 1.12
C LEU A 71 -0.34 -9.53 0.48
N ARG A 72 -0.59 -9.79 -0.80
CA ARG A 72 -0.04 -10.92 -1.56
C ARG A 72 1.12 -10.53 -2.47
N ALA A 73 1.87 -9.46 -2.09
CA ALA A 73 3.07 -9.05 -2.81
C ALA A 73 3.97 -10.25 -3.11
N GLN A 74 4.46 -10.33 -4.34
CA GLN A 74 5.31 -11.41 -4.83
C GLN A 74 6.78 -11.00 -4.77
N ASP A 75 7.70 -11.97 -4.86
CA ASP A 75 9.14 -11.71 -4.77
C ASP A 75 9.81 -11.55 -6.15
N ASP A 76 9.05 -11.68 -7.24
CA ASP A 76 9.55 -11.54 -8.62
C ASP A 76 9.26 -10.17 -9.22
N PHE A 77 8.01 -9.69 -9.16
CA PHE A 77 7.57 -8.39 -9.66
C PHE A 77 6.55 -7.76 -8.73
N ASN A 78 6.49 -6.43 -8.73
CA ASN A 78 5.48 -5.69 -7.99
C ASN A 78 4.10 -5.83 -8.65
N GLY A 79 3.05 -5.96 -7.84
CA GLY A 79 1.69 -6.13 -8.33
C GLY A 79 1.20 -4.97 -9.22
N TRP A 80 1.72 -3.76 -9.04
CA TRP A 80 1.42 -2.62 -9.90
C TRP A 80 1.95 -2.81 -11.32
N ASP A 81 3.12 -3.42 -11.49
CA ASP A 81 3.65 -3.75 -12.82
C ASP A 81 2.95 -4.98 -13.43
N ILE A 82 2.60 -5.97 -12.60
CA ILE A 82 1.92 -7.19 -13.06
C ILE A 82 0.51 -6.90 -13.60
N ASN A 83 -0.23 -6.02 -12.93
CA ASN A 83 -1.69 -5.86 -13.14
C ASN A 83 -2.08 -4.53 -13.78
N THR A 84 -1.13 -3.61 -14.00
CA THR A 84 -1.42 -2.28 -14.54
C THR A 84 -0.37 -1.83 -15.56
N GLN A 85 -0.64 -0.72 -16.21
CA GLN A 85 0.30 -0.04 -17.10
C GLN A 85 0.94 1.18 -16.40
N ALA A 86 1.24 1.09 -15.10
CA ALA A 86 1.69 2.21 -14.31
C ALA A 86 2.94 2.89 -14.89
N PHE A 87 3.93 2.13 -15.35
CA PHE A 87 5.12 2.68 -15.97
C PHE A 87 4.82 3.44 -17.28
N GLU A 88 3.87 2.97 -18.09
CA GLU A 88 3.45 3.70 -19.30
C GLU A 88 2.69 4.98 -18.96
N TRP A 89 1.77 4.90 -17.99
CA TRP A 89 0.98 6.06 -17.60
C TRP A 89 1.83 7.18 -17.02
N TYR A 90 2.97 6.82 -16.38
CA TYR A 90 3.87 7.78 -15.75
C TYR A 90 5.12 8.11 -16.60
N LEU A 91 5.27 7.51 -17.78
CA LEU A 91 6.35 7.85 -18.70
C LEU A 91 6.33 9.36 -19.02
N ASN A 92 7.49 9.98 -18.98
CA ASN A 92 7.66 11.42 -19.23
C ASN A 92 6.83 12.36 -18.33
N SER A 93 6.36 11.87 -17.18
CA SER A 93 5.57 12.67 -16.25
C SER A 93 6.38 13.65 -15.41
N GLY A 94 7.71 13.54 -15.39
CA GLY A 94 8.58 14.24 -14.45
C GLY A 94 8.57 13.63 -13.04
N LEU A 95 7.88 12.50 -12.86
CA LEU A 95 7.84 11.72 -11.63
C LEU A 95 8.65 10.44 -11.82
N SER A 96 9.58 10.17 -10.93
CA SER A 96 10.17 8.83 -10.84
C SER A 96 9.15 7.85 -10.26
N VAL A 97 9.05 6.67 -10.85
CA VAL A 97 8.20 5.58 -10.34
C VAL A 97 9.07 4.55 -9.65
N VAL A 98 8.74 4.23 -8.41
CA VAL A 98 9.50 3.34 -7.54
C VAL A 98 8.56 2.24 -7.03
N MET A 99 8.82 1.01 -7.43
CA MET A 99 8.03 -0.16 -7.05
C MET A 99 8.91 -1.18 -6.31
N PRO A 100 8.96 -1.14 -4.96
CA PRO A 100 9.66 -2.16 -4.18
C PRO A 100 9.01 -3.52 -4.38
N VAL A 101 9.80 -4.57 -4.59
CA VAL A 101 9.32 -5.93 -4.84
C VAL A 101 9.42 -6.77 -3.57
N GLY A 102 8.42 -7.60 -3.32
CA GLY A 102 8.33 -8.43 -2.12
C GLY A 102 7.55 -7.76 -0.99
N GLY A 103 7.77 -8.26 0.22
CA GLY A 103 7.05 -7.73 1.40
C GLY A 103 5.65 -8.29 1.57
N GLN A 104 5.41 -9.54 1.20
CA GLN A 104 4.15 -10.22 1.47
C GLN A 104 3.77 -10.08 2.95
N SER A 105 2.54 -9.65 3.21
CA SER A 105 2.00 -9.42 4.56
C SER A 105 2.76 -8.41 5.42
N SER A 106 3.66 -7.59 4.84
CA SER A 106 4.60 -6.74 5.58
C SER A 106 3.96 -5.52 6.25
N PHE A 107 2.82 -5.02 5.75
CA PHE A 107 2.28 -3.69 6.07
C PHE A 107 3.33 -2.58 5.95
N TYR A 108 4.41 -2.87 5.20
CA TYR A 108 5.56 -1.97 4.99
C TYR A 108 6.09 -1.35 6.28
N SER A 109 6.08 -2.14 7.36
CA SER A 109 6.52 -1.73 8.71
C SER A 109 7.76 -2.52 9.16
N ASP A 110 8.36 -2.05 10.24
CA ASP A 110 9.45 -2.74 10.91
C ASP A 110 8.89 -3.74 11.91
N TRP A 111 8.99 -5.02 11.59
CA TRP A 111 8.47 -6.08 12.44
C TRP A 111 9.29 -6.26 13.71
N TYR A 112 8.62 -6.64 14.80
CA TYR A 112 9.25 -6.93 16.08
C TYR A 112 10.08 -8.22 16.03
N LYS A 113 9.59 -9.24 15.32
CA LYS A 113 10.24 -10.52 15.15
C LYS A 113 10.46 -10.82 13.66
N PRO A 114 11.31 -11.83 13.34
CA PRO A 114 11.42 -12.30 11.97
C PRO A 114 10.04 -12.65 11.39
N ALA A 115 9.79 -12.24 10.15
CA ALA A 115 8.61 -12.58 9.39
C ALA A 115 8.75 -14.02 8.89
N CYS A 116 8.16 -14.95 9.62
CA CYS A 116 8.18 -16.38 9.29
C CYS A 116 6.85 -16.78 8.64
N GLY A 117 6.92 -17.32 7.43
CA GLY A 117 5.80 -17.84 6.67
C GLY A 117 6.12 -19.18 6.03
N ASP A 118 5.28 -19.60 5.09
CA ASP A 118 5.37 -20.89 4.40
C ASP A 118 6.70 -21.07 3.64
N ASN A 119 7.32 -19.97 3.20
CA ASN A 119 8.57 -19.94 2.43
C ASN A 119 9.82 -19.67 3.31
N GLY A 120 9.70 -19.77 4.64
CA GLY A 120 10.78 -19.52 5.58
C GLY A 120 10.67 -18.19 6.32
N CYS A 121 11.80 -17.77 6.93
CA CYS A 121 11.84 -16.58 7.77
C CYS A 121 12.73 -15.51 7.12
N GLN A 122 12.25 -14.26 7.18
CA GLN A 122 13.00 -13.09 6.70
C GLN A 122 12.93 -11.97 7.75
N THR A 123 13.92 -11.10 7.78
CA THR A 123 13.86 -9.87 8.55
C THR A 123 13.07 -8.84 7.76
N TYR A 124 11.99 -8.31 8.36
CA TYR A 124 11.19 -7.23 7.77
C TYR A 124 11.46 -5.92 8.52
N LYS A 125 12.16 -5.00 7.83
CA LYS A 125 12.44 -3.62 8.24
C LYS A 125 12.05 -2.68 7.09
N TRP A 126 10.82 -2.85 6.63
CA TRP A 126 10.33 -2.17 5.44
C TRP A 126 10.20 -0.67 5.62
N GLU A 127 9.80 -0.19 6.80
CA GLU A 127 9.76 1.24 7.07
C GLU A 127 11.16 1.85 7.01
N THR A 128 12.14 1.21 7.67
CA THR A 128 13.56 1.64 7.60
C THR A 128 14.07 1.62 6.17
N PHE A 129 13.79 0.58 5.40
CA PHE A 129 14.18 0.48 4.00
C PHE A 129 13.61 1.64 3.17
N LEU A 130 12.29 1.85 3.23
CA LEU A 130 11.58 2.84 2.40
C LEU A 130 11.90 4.29 2.78
N THR A 131 12.35 4.55 4.01
CA THR A 131 12.52 5.91 4.52
C THR A 131 13.97 6.31 4.72
N GLN A 132 14.90 5.37 4.71
CA GLN A 132 16.33 5.63 4.92
C GLN A 132 17.21 5.03 3.82
N GLU A 133 17.10 3.72 3.58
CA GLU A 133 18.04 3.02 2.70
C GLU A 133 17.74 3.27 1.21
N LEU A 134 16.48 3.09 0.80
CA LEU A 134 16.07 3.28 -0.59
C LEU A 134 16.16 4.74 -1.07
N PRO A 135 15.69 5.75 -0.32
CA PRO A 135 15.85 7.15 -0.74
C PRO A 135 17.32 7.57 -0.89
N ALA A 136 18.17 7.14 0.04
CA ALA A 136 19.62 7.41 -0.05
C ALA A 136 20.23 6.79 -1.31
N TYR A 137 19.91 5.53 -1.60
CA TYR A 137 20.35 4.84 -2.80
C TYR A 137 19.86 5.54 -4.08
N LEU A 138 18.58 5.88 -4.15
CA LEU A 138 17.99 6.52 -5.32
C LEU A 138 18.56 7.94 -5.55
N SER A 139 18.79 8.68 -4.48
CA SER A 139 19.41 10.00 -4.57
C SER A 139 20.85 9.92 -5.10
N ASP A 140 21.64 9.00 -4.57
CA ASP A 140 23.06 8.84 -4.93
C ASP A 140 23.22 8.21 -6.33
N GLN A 141 22.46 7.18 -6.64
CA GLN A 141 22.66 6.36 -7.83
C GLN A 141 21.75 6.74 -9.00
N ARG A 142 20.65 7.46 -8.76
CA ARG A 142 19.62 7.78 -9.79
C ARG A 142 19.20 9.25 -9.80
N GLN A 143 19.83 10.08 -8.98
CA GLN A 143 19.55 11.53 -8.91
C GLN A 143 18.06 11.84 -8.64
N VAL A 144 17.39 10.97 -7.88
CA VAL A 144 16.04 11.22 -7.38
C VAL A 144 16.13 12.17 -6.20
N LYS A 145 15.15 13.06 -6.05
CA LYS A 145 15.05 13.89 -4.84
C LYS A 145 15.02 13.00 -3.59
N PRO A 146 15.75 13.34 -2.51
CA PRO A 146 15.73 12.53 -1.29
C PRO A 146 14.49 12.73 -0.42
N THR A 147 13.68 13.76 -0.71
CA THR A 147 12.49 14.14 0.06
C THR A 147 11.44 14.80 -0.84
N GLY A 148 10.20 14.91 -0.35
CA GLY A 148 9.13 15.52 -1.10
C GLY A 148 8.47 14.57 -2.09
N ASP A 149 8.38 13.30 -1.71
CA ASP A 149 7.87 12.19 -2.49
C ASP A 149 6.40 11.88 -2.15
N ALA A 150 5.84 10.91 -2.87
CA ALA A 150 4.55 10.30 -2.58
C ALA A 150 4.67 8.83 -2.24
N ALA A 151 3.87 8.35 -1.27
CA ALA A 151 3.58 6.95 -1.07
C ALA A 151 2.14 6.66 -1.49
N VAL A 152 1.95 5.72 -2.41
CA VAL A 152 0.63 5.26 -2.87
C VAL A 152 0.54 3.76 -2.67
N GLY A 153 -0.44 3.33 -1.90
CA GLY A 153 -0.63 1.92 -1.60
C GLY A 153 -2.08 1.48 -1.73
N LEU A 154 -2.26 0.20 -2.01
CA LEU A 154 -3.56 -0.43 -2.10
C LEU A 154 -3.77 -1.46 -0.97
N SER A 155 -5.01 -1.67 -0.56
CA SER A 155 -5.35 -2.71 0.42
C SER A 155 -4.48 -2.61 1.69
N MET A 156 -3.69 -3.64 2.02
CA MET A 156 -2.68 -3.62 3.08
C MET A 156 -1.81 -2.35 3.07
N ALA A 157 -1.31 -1.98 1.90
CA ALA A 157 -0.42 -0.83 1.75
C ALA A 157 -1.14 0.52 1.79
N GLY A 158 -2.47 0.55 1.71
CA GLY A 158 -3.22 1.80 1.84
C GLY A 158 -3.07 2.43 3.23
N SER A 159 -3.15 1.62 4.30
CA SER A 159 -2.84 2.10 5.65
C SER A 159 -1.35 2.40 5.83
N ALA A 160 -0.48 1.60 5.22
CA ALA A 160 0.97 1.80 5.30
C ALA A 160 1.41 3.13 4.66
N ALA A 161 0.86 3.50 3.50
CA ALA A 161 1.16 4.78 2.84
C ALA A 161 0.82 5.98 3.74
N LEU A 162 -0.32 5.95 4.42
CA LEU A 162 -0.69 6.99 5.38
C LEU A 162 0.24 6.98 6.60
N THR A 163 0.58 5.80 7.12
CA THR A 163 1.49 5.66 8.27
C THR A 163 2.88 6.20 7.96
N LEU A 164 3.41 5.91 6.77
CA LEU A 164 4.69 6.47 6.31
C LEU A 164 4.64 8.01 6.29
N ALA A 165 3.59 8.60 5.74
CA ALA A 165 3.44 10.05 5.72
C ALA A 165 3.22 10.67 7.11
N ILE A 166 2.57 9.96 8.04
CA ILE A 166 2.40 10.39 9.43
C ILE A 166 3.75 10.53 10.15
N TYR A 167 4.66 9.59 9.96
CA TYR A 167 5.93 9.54 10.70
C TYR A 167 7.13 10.09 9.92
N HIS A 168 7.00 10.21 8.59
CA HIS A 168 8.05 10.72 7.70
C HIS A 168 7.53 11.84 6.79
N PRO A 169 6.95 12.94 7.36
CA PRO A 169 6.23 13.95 6.59
C PRO A 169 7.10 14.81 5.67
N GLN A 170 8.42 14.83 5.87
CA GLN A 170 9.33 15.53 4.97
C GLN A 170 9.61 14.70 3.72
N GLN A 171 9.64 13.38 3.85
CA GLN A 171 9.84 12.50 2.72
C GLN A 171 8.53 12.28 1.96
N PHE A 172 7.45 11.95 2.66
CA PHE A 172 6.15 11.68 2.02
C PHE A 172 5.19 12.84 2.28
N ILE A 173 5.22 13.83 1.42
CA ILE A 173 4.31 14.99 1.45
C ILE A 173 2.94 14.69 0.83
N TYR A 174 2.83 13.54 0.16
CA TYR A 174 1.62 13.01 -0.45
C TYR A 174 1.42 11.53 -0.05
N ALA A 175 0.20 11.15 0.31
CA ALA A 175 -0.15 9.76 0.59
C ALA A 175 -1.45 9.36 -0.10
N GLY A 176 -1.39 8.32 -0.94
CA GLY A 176 -2.54 7.70 -1.58
C GLY A 176 -2.92 6.39 -0.90
N SER A 177 -4.17 6.25 -0.46
CA SER A 177 -4.71 5.01 0.07
C SER A 177 -5.86 4.53 -0.80
N LEU A 178 -5.69 3.40 -1.45
CA LEU A 178 -6.67 2.80 -2.34
C LEU A 178 -7.22 1.54 -1.67
N SER A 179 -8.47 1.60 -1.23
CA SER A 179 -9.14 0.50 -0.51
C SER A 179 -8.37 0.05 0.74
N GLY A 180 -7.75 0.99 1.46
CA GLY A 180 -6.93 0.71 2.64
C GLY A 180 -7.76 0.38 3.89
N PHE A 181 -7.19 -0.44 4.80
CA PHE A 181 -7.76 -0.72 6.12
C PHE A 181 -7.34 0.39 7.09
N LEU A 182 -8.14 1.46 7.19
CA LEU A 182 -7.72 2.70 7.84
C LEU A 182 -7.89 2.72 9.36
N ASN A 183 -8.32 1.60 9.95
CA ASN A 183 -8.48 1.41 11.39
C ASN A 183 -8.02 0.01 11.82
N PRO A 184 -6.77 -0.39 11.54
CA PRO A 184 -6.29 -1.76 11.74
C PRO A 184 -6.19 -2.19 13.20
N SER A 185 -6.14 -1.26 14.17
CA SER A 185 -6.00 -1.58 15.60
C SER A 185 -7.32 -1.81 16.32
N GLU A 186 -8.46 -1.55 15.69
CA GLU A 186 -9.76 -1.51 16.37
C GLU A 186 -10.71 -2.65 15.97
N GLY A 187 -11.57 -3.02 16.93
CA GLY A 187 -12.67 -3.96 16.70
C GLY A 187 -12.21 -5.35 16.29
N SER A 188 -12.66 -5.82 15.13
CA SER A 188 -12.31 -7.14 14.59
C SER A 188 -11.13 -7.10 13.62
N TRP A 189 -10.60 -5.93 13.30
CA TRP A 189 -9.53 -5.79 12.29
C TRP A 189 -8.25 -6.54 12.64
N PRO A 190 -7.73 -6.51 13.89
CA PRO A 190 -6.52 -7.29 14.23
C PRO A 190 -6.70 -8.79 13.97
N PHE A 191 -7.86 -9.34 14.30
CA PHE A 191 -8.18 -10.75 14.06
C PHE A 191 -8.27 -11.05 12.55
N LEU A 192 -8.93 -10.18 11.77
CA LEU A 192 -9.05 -10.35 10.32
C LEU A 192 -7.71 -10.23 9.61
N ILE A 193 -6.89 -9.29 10.03
CA ILE A 193 -5.53 -9.11 9.52
C ILE A 193 -4.71 -10.39 9.79
N ASN A 194 -4.75 -10.92 11.03
CA ASN A 194 -4.02 -12.14 11.36
C ASN A 194 -4.45 -13.34 10.52
N ILE A 195 -5.77 -13.52 10.29
CA ILE A 195 -6.27 -14.59 9.41
C ILE A 195 -5.80 -14.35 7.97
N SER A 196 -5.90 -13.12 7.48
CA SER A 196 -5.51 -12.79 6.11
C SER A 196 -4.02 -13.02 5.87
N MET A 197 -3.16 -12.64 6.80
CA MET A 197 -1.72 -12.89 6.76
C MET A 197 -1.39 -14.38 6.80
N GLY A 198 -2.09 -15.14 7.66
CA GLY A 198 -1.96 -16.60 7.72
C GLY A 198 -2.32 -17.26 6.40
N ASN A 199 -3.41 -16.82 5.75
CA ASN A 199 -3.85 -17.36 4.47
C ASN A 199 -2.99 -16.87 3.27
N ALA A 200 -2.34 -15.73 3.39
CA ALA A 200 -1.49 -15.20 2.33
C ALA A 200 -0.15 -15.94 2.23
N GLY A 201 0.41 -16.39 3.37
CA GLY A 201 1.72 -17.04 3.38
C GLY A 201 2.15 -17.53 4.76
N GLY A 202 1.22 -17.88 5.66
CA GLY A 202 1.54 -18.46 6.97
C GLY A 202 2.01 -17.47 8.02
N TYR A 203 1.98 -16.16 7.75
CA TYR A 203 2.47 -15.12 8.65
C TYR A 203 1.56 -14.86 9.84
N LYS A 204 2.14 -14.35 10.95
CA LYS A 204 1.44 -14.04 12.19
C LYS A 204 1.52 -12.55 12.51
N ALA A 205 0.37 -11.91 12.71
CA ALA A 205 0.30 -10.48 13.02
C ALA A 205 0.98 -10.12 14.35
N ASN A 206 1.02 -11.04 15.32
CA ASN A 206 1.73 -10.83 16.58
C ASN A 206 3.25 -10.76 16.43
N ASP A 207 3.82 -11.36 15.39
CA ASP A 207 5.25 -11.24 15.09
C ASP A 207 5.57 -9.90 14.44
N MET A 208 4.56 -9.31 13.78
CA MET A 208 4.66 -7.98 13.17
C MET A 208 4.67 -6.87 14.23
N TRP A 209 3.58 -6.72 14.99
CA TRP A 209 3.34 -5.57 15.86
C TRP A 209 3.12 -5.92 17.34
N GLY A 210 3.36 -7.17 17.74
CA GLY A 210 3.06 -7.65 19.09
C GLY A 210 1.59 -8.04 19.27
N ALA A 211 1.25 -8.53 20.46
CA ALA A 211 -0.12 -8.86 20.80
C ALA A 211 -0.97 -7.58 20.93
N THR A 212 -2.23 -7.65 20.54
CA THR A 212 -3.12 -6.48 20.52
C THR A 212 -3.42 -5.92 21.93
N GLU A 213 -3.41 -6.79 22.93
CA GLU A 213 -3.59 -6.47 24.35
C GLU A 213 -2.34 -5.91 25.03
N ASP A 214 -1.16 -6.03 24.39
CA ASP A 214 0.09 -5.47 24.93
C ASP A 214 0.10 -3.94 24.71
N PRO A 215 0.22 -3.13 25.78
CA PRO A 215 0.30 -1.68 25.66
C PRO A 215 1.54 -1.20 24.88
N ASN A 216 2.57 -2.03 24.76
CA ASN A 216 3.78 -1.75 23.99
C ASN A 216 3.70 -2.24 22.54
N SER A 217 2.57 -2.79 22.12
CA SER A 217 2.38 -3.23 20.73
C SER A 217 2.35 -2.05 19.75
N ALA A 218 2.73 -2.31 18.51
CA ALA A 218 2.76 -1.26 17.48
C ALA A 218 1.43 -1.10 16.73
N TRP A 219 0.34 -1.75 17.15
CA TRP A 219 -0.95 -1.66 16.47
C TRP A 219 -1.45 -0.21 16.36
N LYS A 220 -1.51 0.52 17.49
CA LYS A 220 -1.97 1.92 17.51
C LYS A 220 -1.01 2.86 16.79
N ARG A 221 0.29 2.58 16.85
CA ARG A 221 1.27 3.36 16.09
C ARG A 221 1.01 3.28 14.59
N ASN A 222 0.69 2.09 14.09
CA ASN A 222 0.48 1.83 12.66
C ASN A 222 -1.00 1.96 12.24
N ASP A 223 -1.81 2.67 13.02
CA ASP A 223 -3.21 2.94 12.73
C ASP A 223 -3.41 4.39 12.30
N PRO A 224 -3.74 4.65 11.04
CA PRO A 224 -3.96 6.01 10.54
C PRO A 224 -5.11 6.74 11.24
N MET A 225 -6.16 6.02 11.67
CA MET A 225 -7.29 6.60 12.38
C MET A 225 -6.88 7.13 13.75
N VAL A 226 -6.07 6.37 14.48
CA VAL A 226 -5.54 6.77 15.80
C VAL A 226 -4.61 7.98 15.67
N ASN A 227 -3.86 8.07 14.56
CA ASN A 227 -2.84 9.10 14.34
C ASN A 227 -3.30 10.25 13.43
N ILE A 228 -4.59 10.41 13.22
CA ILE A 228 -5.16 11.37 12.28
C ILE A 228 -4.77 12.83 12.59
N GLN A 229 -4.63 13.18 13.86
CA GLN A 229 -4.19 14.51 14.29
C GLN A 229 -2.77 14.83 13.80
N LYS A 230 -1.87 13.84 13.83
CA LYS A 230 -0.51 14.01 13.30
C LYS A 230 -0.53 14.23 11.79
N LEU A 231 -1.34 13.42 11.08
CA LEU A 231 -1.49 13.54 9.63
C LEU A 231 -2.01 14.93 9.22
N VAL A 232 -3.00 15.43 9.94
CA VAL A 232 -3.54 16.79 9.72
C VAL A 232 -2.49 17.87 10.04
N ALA A 233 -1.77 17.72 11.17
CA ALA A 233 -0.74 18.68 11.56
C ALA A 233 0.45 18.72 10.58
N ASN A 234 0.78 17.61 9.94
CA ASN A 234 1.82 17.51 8.92
C ASN A 234 1.44 18.27 7.62
N GLY A 235 0.15 18.54 7.39
CA GLY A 235 -0.32 19.15 6.15
C GLY A 235 -0.18 18.25 4.92
N THR A 236 0.04 16.97 5.11
CA THR A 236 0.19 15.97 4.03
C THR A 236 -1.01 16.03 3.07
N ARG A 237 -0.75 16.03 1.77
CA ARG A 237 -1.79 15.81 0.77
C ARG A 237 -2.21 14.35 0.81
N ILE A 238 -3.50 14.08 0.95
CA ILE A 238 -4.01 12.72 0.92
C ILE A 238 -5.01 12.50 -0.21
N TRP A 239 -4.98 11.28 -0.77
CA TRP A 239 -5.96 10.79 -1.75
C TRP A 239 -6.49 9.46 -1.25
N ILE A 240 -7.77 9.43 -0.87
CA ILE A 240 -8.42 8.25 -0.32
C ILE A 240 -9.49 7.77 -1.29
N TYR A 241 -9.36 6.55 -1.75
CA TYR A 241 -10.36 5.87 -2.57
C TYR A 241 -10.82 4.58 -1.90
N CYS A 242 -12.11 4.31 -1.99
CA CYS A 242 -12.68 2.99 -1.71
C CYS A 242 -14.02 2.87 -2.44
N GLY A 243 -14.21 1.79 -3.20
CA GLY A 243 -15.49 1.45 -3.79
C GLY A 243 -16.49 0.94 -2.74
N ASN A 244 -17.70 0.64 -3.16
CA ASN A 244 -18.76 0.16 -2.25
C ASN A 244 -19.00 -1.37 -2.31
N GLY A 245 -18.25 -2.09 -3.14
CA GLY A 245 -18.40 -3.53 -3.38
C GLY A 245 -19.35 -3.87 -4.55
N THR A 246 -19.85 -2.87 -5.29
CA THR A 246 -20.64 -3.08 -6.50
C THR A 246 -19.71 -3.06 -7.71
N PRO A 247 -19.67 -4.09 -8.56
CA PRO A 247 -18.86 -4.06 -9.77
C PRO A 247 -19.42 -3.08 -10.79
N SER A 248 -18.51 -2.48 -11.59
CA SER A 248 -18.85 -1.67 -12.76
C SER A 248 -18.35 -2.35 -14.05
N GLU A 249 -18.31 -1.60 -15.16
CA GLU A 249 -17.71 -2.04 -16.41
C GLU A 249 -16.22 -2.37 -16.29
N LEU A 250 -15.54 -1.91 -15.24
CA LEU A 250 -14.14 -2.27 -14.96
C LEU A 250 -13.99 -3.72 -14.48
N GLY A 251 -15.06 -4.41 -14.14
CA GLY A 251 -15.02 -5.81 -13.72
C GLY A 251 -15.00 -6.00 -12.22
N GLY A 252 -14.27 -7.02 -11.76
CA GLY A 252 -14.18 -7.35 -10.32
C GLY A 252 -15.43 -8.02 -9.77
N ASP A 253 -16.22 -8.71 -10.59
CA ASP A 253 -17.46 -9.39 -10.18
C ASP A 253 -17.17 -10.76 -9.55
N ASN A 254 -16.29 -10.77 -8.55
CA ASN A 254 -16.08 -11.94 -7.69
C ASN A 254 -16.51 -11.62 -6.26
N LEU A 255 -17.11 -12.60 -5.60
CA LEU A 255 -17.68 -12.43 -4.26
C LEU A 255 -16.67 -11.92 -3.22
N PRO A 256 -15.42 -12.43 -3.20
CA PRO A 256 -14.38 -11.92 -2.32
C PRO A 256 -14.08 -10.43 -2.46
N ALA A 257 -13.86 -9.96 -3.67
CA ALA A 257 -13.54 -8.55 -3.94
C ALA A 257 -14.72 -7.63 -3.57
N LYS A 258 -15.95 -8.05 -3.88
CA LYS A 258 -17.18 -7.31 -3.52
C LYS A 258 -17.34 -7.20 -2.01
N PHE A 259 -17.17 -8.31 -1.30
CA PHE A 259 -17.34 -8.35 0.15
C PHE A 259 -16.27 -7.54 0.87
N LEU A 260 -15.01 -7.70 0.48
CA LEU A 260 -13.90 -7.00 1.13
C LEU A 260 -14.02 -5.49 0.95
N GLU A 261 -14.35 -5.03 -0.26
CA GLU A 261 -14.54 -3.60 -0.52
C GLU A 261 -15.72 -3.03 0.27
N GLY A 262 -16.87 -3.71 0.27
CA GLY A 262 -18.05 -3.33 1.04
C GLY A 262 -17.82 -3.28 2.56
N LEU A 263 -16.83 -4.03 3.06
CA LEU A 263 -16.39 -3.94 4.45
C LEU A 263 -15.45 -2.75 4.66
N THR A 264 -14.50 -2.57 3.75
CA THR A 264 -13.42 -1.58 3.84
C THR A 264 -13.96 -0.15 3.73
N ILE A 265 -14.97 0.10 2.89
CA ILE A 265 -15.58 1.43 2.70
C ILE A 265 -16.05 2.06 4.02
N ARG A 266 -16.47 1.26 4.99
CA ARG A 266 -16.95 1.77 6.29
C ARG A 266 -15.83 2.47 7.06
N THR A 267 -14.63 1.89 7.09
CA THR A 267 -13.48 2.51 7.76
C THR A 267 -13.00 3.75 7.02
N ASN A 268 -13.09 3.77 5.70
CA ASN A 268 -12.70 4.90 4.87
C ASN A 268 -13.65 6.11 5.05
N ARG A 269 -14.96 5.89 5.14
CA ARG A 269 -15.93 6.94 5.44
C ARG A 269 -15.75 7.50 6.85
N THR A 270 -15.57 6.63 7.84
CA THR A 270 -15.28 7.06 9.22
C THR A 270 -13.96 7.85 9.28
N PHE A 271 -12.95 7.44 8.51
CA PHE A 271 -11.69 8.18 8.42
C PHE A 271 -11.92 9.59 7.84
N GLN A 272 -12.71 9.75 6.79
CA GLN A 272 -13.07 11.05 6.24
C GLN A 272 -13.72 11.95 7.28
N ASP A 273 -14.73 11.44 8.00
CA ASP A 273 -15.44 12.20 9.02
C ASP A 273 -14.47 12.67 10.13
N ASN A 274 -13.62 11.78 10.61
CA ASN A 274 -12.63 12.09 11.63
C ASN A 274 -11.54 13.03 11.12
N TYR A 275 -11.12 12.89 9.87
CA TYR A 275 -10.14 13.80 9.25
C TYR A 275 -10.69 15.23 9.18
N ILE A 276 -11.93 15.40 8.74
CA ILE A 276 -12.60 16.70 8.69
C ILE A 276 -12.79 17.25 10.11
N ALA A 277 -13.25 16.43 11.06
CA ALA A 277 -13.42 16.83 12.46
C ALA A 277 -12.09 17.24 13.13
N ALA A 278 -10.98 16.63 12.71
CA ALA A 278 -9.63 17.00 13.13
C ALA A 278 -9.11 18.32 12.49
N GLY A 279 -9.89 18.95 11.61
CA GLY A 279 -9.51 20.17 10.89
C GLY A 279 -8.75 19.93 9.58
N GLY A 280 -8.73 18.69 9.09
CA GLY A 280 -8.08 18.34 7.83
C GLY A 280 -8.75 19.00 6.61
N LYS A 281 -7.94 19.61 5.74
CA LYS A 281 -8.41 20.34 4.55
C LYS A 281 -7.67 19.95 3.27
N ASN A 282 -6.64 19.12 3.37
CA ASN A 282 -5.77 18.76 2.25
C ASN A 282 -6.01 17.34 1.76
N GLY A 283 -7.28 16.92 1.70
CA GLY A 283 -7.68 15.56 1.32
C GLY A 283 -8.60 15.53 0.11
N VAL A 284 -8.40 14.56 -0.77
CA VAL A 284 -9.37 14.08 -1.75
C VAL A 284 -9.96 12.79 -1.22
N PHE A 285 -11.29 12.69 -1.22
CA PHE A 285 -12.02 11.48 -0.85
C PHE A 285 -12.91 11.10 -2.02
N ASN A 286 -12.67 9.93 -2.58
CA ASN A 286 -13.40 9.40 -3.72
C ASN A 286 -14.08 8.08 -3.33
N PHE A 287 -15.36 8.14 -3.08
CA PHE A 287 -16.20 7.01 -2.69
C PHE A 287 -17.39 6.88 -3.66
N PRO A 288 -17.15 6.33 -4.87
CA PRO A 288 -18.20 6.17 -5.87
C PRO A 288 -19.26 5.14 -5.43
N ASP A 289 -20.38 5.12 -6.14
CA ASP A 289 -21.46 4.16 -5.91
C ASP A 289 -21.21 2.77 -6.54
N ASP A 290 -19.97 2.52 -6.97
CA ASP A 290 -19.46 1.26 -7.49
C ASP A 290 -18.02 1.00 -7.04
N GLY A 291 -17.37 0.00 -7.60
CA GLY A 291 -15.99 -0.36 -7.32
C GLY A 291 -15.87 -1.53 -6.34
N THR A 292 -14.98 -2.45 -6.69
CA THR A 292 -14.65 -3.63 -5.89
C THR A 292 -13.17 -3.66 -5.54
N HIS A 293 -12.75 -4.57 -4.67
CA HIS A 293 -11.37 -4.72 -4.22
C HIS A 293 -10.52 -5.36 -5.31
N ASP A 294 -10.23 -4.61 -6.39
CA ASP A 294 -9.60 -5.15 -7.59
C ASP A 294 -8.74 -4.13 -8.34
N TRP A 295 -7.75 -4.63 -9.07
CA TRP A 295 -6.72 -3.87 -9.78
C TRP A 295 -7.22 -2.83 -10.77
N PRO A 296 -8.26 -3.07 -11.60
CA PRO A 296 -8.75 -2.08 -12.55
C PRO A 296 -9.19 -0.76 -11.89
N TYR A 297 -9.79 -0.84 -10.71
CA TYR A 297 -10.22 0.33 -9.95
C TYR A 297 -9.03 1.10 -9.39
N TRP A 298 -8.03 0.40 -8.83
CA TRP A 298 -6.82 1.04 -8.33
C TRP A 298 -6.00 1.67 -9.45
N GLY A 299 -5.91 1.00 -10.60
CA GLY A 299 -5.28 1.55 -11.80
C GLY A 299 -5.97 2.82 -12.30
N ALA A 300 -7.30 2.87 -12.30
CA ALA A 300 -8.06 4.08 -12.64
C ALA A 300 -7.77 5.23 -11.67
N GLN A 301 -7.67 4.93 -10.37
CA GLN A 301 -7.30 5.93 -9.36
C GLN A 301 -5.87 6.43 -9.53
N LEU A 302 -4.92 5.56 -9.84
CA LEU A 302 -3.53 5.94 -10.09
C LEU A 302 -3.41 6.91 -11.27
N GLN A 303 -4.20 6.70 -12.33
CA GLN A 303 -4.27 7.64 -13.45
C GLN A 303 -4.94 8.96 -13.06
N ALA A 304 -6.05 8.91 -12.33
CA ALA A 304 -6.80 10.10 -11.91
C ALA A 304 -6.00 11.00 -10.97
N MET A 305 -5.19 10.43 -10.08
CA MET A 305 -4.36 11.20 -9.14
C MET A 305 -3.09 11.80 -9.77
N LYS A 306 -2.65 11.35 -10.97
CA LYS A 306 -1.40 11.80 -11.58
C LYS A 306 -1.27 13.33 -11.70
N PRO A 307 -2.27 14.10 -12.17
CA PRO A 307 -2.16 15.57 -12.23
C PRO A 307 -2.02 16.20 -10.85
N ASP A 308 -2.69 15.67 -9.83
CA ASP A 308 -2.58 16.15 -8.45
C ASP A 308 -1.20 15.84 -7.86
N LEU A 309 -0.64 14.64 -8.12
CA LEU A 309 0.73 14.28 -7.77
C LEU A 309 1.74 15.23 -8.41
N GLN A 310 1.66 15.46 -9.72
CA GLN A 310 2.55 16.39 -10.42
C GLN A 310 2.52 17.79 -9.82
N ARG A 311 1.32 18.30 -9.56
CA ARG A 311 1.13 19.63 -8.96
C ARG A 311 1.72 19.71 -7.54
N VAL A 312 1.46 18.72 -6.69
CA VAL A 312 1.88 18.73 -5.27
C VAL A 312 3.38 18.50 -5.12
N LEU A 313 3.93 17.57 -5.90
CA LEU A 313 5.35 17.25 -5.85
C LEU A 313 6.22 18.22 -6.68
N GLY A 314 5.59 19.09 -7.45
CA GLY A 314 6.30 20.07 -8.29
C GLY A 314 6.98 19.42 -9.50
N ALA A 315 6.42 18.32 -10.02
CA ALA A 315 6.92 17.64 -11.21
C ALA A 315 6.40 18.29 -12.49
N THR A 316 7.27 18.42 -13.48
CA THR A 316 6.91 18.94 -14.81
C THR A 316 7.12 17.84 -15.83
N ALA A 317 6.10 17.59 -16.65
CA ALA A 317 6.22 16.63 -17.73
C ALA A 317 7.39 17.00 -18.67
N THR A 318 8.18 16.00 -19.04
CA THR A 318 9.26 16.16 -20.02
C THR A 318 8.74 15.83 -21.41
N SER A 319 9.11 16.62 -22.39
CA SER A 319 8.74 16.44 -23.81
C SER A 319 9.44 15.22 -24.43
#